data_05ca8f9cbea73c48e736835eb247cc80
#
_entry.id   05ca8f9cbea73c48e736835eb247cc80
#
_cell.length_a   1.000
_cell.length_b   1.000
_cell.length_c   1.000
_cell.angle_alpha   90.00
_cell.angle_beta   90.00
_cell.angle_gamma   90.00
#
_symmetry.space_group_name_H-M   'P 1'
#
loop_
_entity.id
_entity.type
_entity.pdbx_description
1 polymer ?
#
loop_
_entity_poly.entity_id
_entity_poly.type
_entity_poly.pdbx_seq_one_letter_code
_entity_poly.pdbx_strand_id
1 'polypeptide(L)'
;MLNRVILSSLMLMLPASHDINADQVKPISVMMNPLAFQKLDQSRESIDADMQSCESDNVAVITIYSKTGKAQIGIDVKVDSSPVGSLTTHFPDAGPDCKTPSSDGIITIVIPAGDHTLEAESINLVWPAHTFSINKCECLTLPLS
;
A
#
# COMPACT_ATOMS: atom_id res chain seq x y z
N MET A 1 -6.50 -62.76 -36.20
CA MET A 1 -7.75 -61.98 -36.17
C MET A 1 -7.39 -60.54 -36.40
N LEU A 2 -7.68 -60.04 -37.61
CA LEU A 2 -7.34 -58.69 -38.05
C LEU A 2 -8.35 -57.70 -37.47
N ASN A 3 -7.88 -56.61 -36.86
CA ASN A 3 -8.71 -55.50 -36.54
C ASN A 3 -8.27 -54.28 -37.35
N ARG A 4 -9.19 -53.83 -38.18
CA ARG A 4 -9.04 -52.71 -39.13
C ARG A 4 -9.01 -51.40 -38.43
N VAL A 5 -7.97 -50.59 -38.67
CA VAL A 5 -7.91 -49.17 -38.36
C VAL A 5 -8.64 -48.39 -39.44
N ILE A 6 -9.66 -47.67 -39.05
CA ILE A 6 -10.38 -46.71 -39.91
C ILE A 6 -9.75 -45.32 -39.65
N LEU A 7 -9.00 -44.84 -40.68
CA LEU A 7 -8.58 -43.44 -40.71
C LEU A 7 -9.75 -42.57 -41.19
N SER A 8 -10.30 -41.77 -40.30
CA SER A 8 -11.22 -40.66 -40.68
C SER A 8 -10.40 -39.41 -40.94
N SER A 9 -10.35 -39.05 -42.21
CA SER A 9 -9.78 -37.80 -42.70
C SER A 9 -10.69 -36.63 -42.35
N LEU A 10 -10.32 -35.82 -41.39
CA LEU A 10 -11.06 -34.58 -41.06
C LEU A 10 -10.46 -33.43 -41.85
N MET A 11 -11.22 -32.99 -42.86
CA MET A 11 -10.91 -31.88 -43.75
C MET A 11 -11.13 -30.58 -43.00
N LEU A 12 -10.06 -29.87 -42.56
CA LEU A 12 -10.15 -28.55 -41.97
C LEU A 12 -10.41 -27.52 -43.06
N MET A 13 -11.63 -27.00 -43.11
CA MET A 13 -11.92 -25.78 -43.86
C MET A 13 -11.37 -24.57 -43.08
N LEU A 14 -10.39 -23.90 -43.66
CA LEU A 14 -9.92 -22.59 -43.21
C LEU A 14 -10.93 -21.53 -43.57
N PRO A 15 -11.40 -20.70 -42.64
CA PRO A 15 -12.17 -19.52 -42.99
C PRO A 15 -11.24 -18.42 -43.53
N ALA A 16 -11.76 -17.73 -44.51
CA ALA A 16 -11.17 -16.65 -45.28
C ALA A 16 -10.56 -15.55 -44.40
N SER A 17 -9.39 -15.11 -44.81
CA SER A 17 -8.70 -13.92 -44.30
C SER A 17 -9.64 -12.69 -44.41
N HIS A 18 -10.04 -12.15 -43.27
CA HIS A 18 -10.60 -10.80 -43.24
C HIS A 18 -9.42 -9.83 -43.28
N ASP A 19 -9.26 -9.10 -44.36
CA ASP A 19 -8.41 -7.93 -44.48
C ASP A 19 -8.84 -6.91 -43.43
N ILE A 20 -8.09 -6.86 -42.35
CA ILE A 20 -8.18 -5.79 -41.35
C ILE A 20 -7.50 -4.58 -41.97
N ASN A 21 -8.29 -3.66 -42.46
CA ASN A 21 -7.88 -2.36 -43.00
C ASN A 21 -7.02 -1.62 -41.94
N ALA A 22 -5.71 -1.53 -42.21
CA ALA A 22 -4.68 -0.99 -41.29
C ALA A 22 -4.77 0.53 -41.09
N ASP A 23 -5.83 1.19 -41.57
CA ASP A 23 -5.92 2.66 -41.63
C ASP A 23 -6.84 3.29 -40.56
N GLN A 24 -7.23 2.55 -39.54
CA GLN A 24 -8.06 3.05 -38.43
C GLN A 24 -7.42 2.88 -37.03
N VAL A 25 -6.11 2.70 -36.95
CA VAL A 25 -5.44 2.81 -35.64
C VAL A 25 -5.16 4.30 -35.39
N LYS A 26 -6.20 4.98 -34.94
CA LYS A 26 -6.03 6.30 -34.33
C LYS A 26 -5.11 6.11 -33.12
N PRO A 27 -3.96 6.80 -33.03
CA PRO A 27 -3.14 6.69 -31.84
C PRO A 27 -3.99 7.15 -30.65
N ILE A 28 -4.27 6.23 -29.74
CA ILE A 28 -4.81 6.59 -28.43
C ILE A 28 -3.66 7.34 -27.76
N SER A 29 -3.69 8.65 -27.87
CA SER A 29 -2.90 9.51 -27.00
C SER A 29 -3.42 9.23 -25.60
N VAL A 30 -2.74 8.33 -24.89
CA VAL A 30 -2.88 8.21 -23.44
C VAL A 30 -2.38 9.56 -22.92
N MET A 31 -3.29 10.51 -22.78
CA MET A 31 -3.05 11.69 -21.98
C MET A 31 -2.80 11.17 -20.58
N MET A 32 -1.52 10.91 -20.26
CA MET A 32 -1.08 10.78 -18.89
C MET A 32 -1.52 12.05 -18.18
N ASN A 33 -2.52 11.89 -17.32
CA ASN A 33 -3.05 13.00 -16.56
C ASN A 33 -1.93 13.51 -15.64
N PRO A 34 -1.32 14.68 -15.89
CA PRO A 34 -0.22 15.18 -15.08
C PRO A 34 -0.61 15.41 -13.63
N LEU A 35 -1.91 15.45 -13.33
CA LEU A 35 -2.45 15.59 -11.98
C LEU A 35 -2.22 14.35 -11.11
N ALA A 36 -2.04 13.16 -11.70
CA ALA A 36 -1.77 11.94 -10.93
C ALA A 36 -0.32 11.92 -10.39
N PHE A 37 0.60 12.53 -11.11
CA PHE A 37 2.01 12.62 -10.70
C PHE A 37 2.23 13.72 -9.63
N GLN A 38 1.45 14.79 -9.68
CA GLN A 38 1.51 15.87 -8.69
C GLN A 38 1.00 15.43 -7.31
N LYS A 39 0.09 14.44 -7.25
CA LYS A 39 -0.48 14.00 -5.97
C LYS A 39 0.49 13.15 -5.14
N LEU A 40 1.45 12.45 -5.78
CA LEU A 40 2.49 11.67 -5.10
C LEU A 40 3.61 12.57 -4.54
N ASP A 41 3.92 13.67 -5.21
CA ASP A 41 4.93 14.61 -4.77
C ASP A 41 4.41 15.50 -3.62
N GLN A 42 3.12 15.82 -3.66
CA GLN A 42 2.45 16.64 -2.65
C GLN A 42 2.36 15.96 -1.27
N SER A 43 2.33 14.61 -1.22
CA SER A 43 2.35 13.86 0.05
C SER A 43 3.72 13.90 0.73
N ARG A 44 4.78 14.05 -0.03
CA ARG A 44 6.16 14.10 0.49
C ARG A 44 6.50 15.50 1.00
N GLU A 45 6.06 16.52 0.29
CA GLU A 45 6.22 17.92 0.68
C GLU A 45 5.41 18.25 1.95
N SER A 46 4.24 17.62 2.15
CA SER A 46 3.41 17.91 3.31
C SER A 46 4.00 17.38 4.62
N ILE A 47 4.66 16.20 4.63
CA ILE A 47 5.27 15.64 5.84
C ILE A 47 6.49 16.47 6.26
N ASP A 48 7.29 16.93 5.30
CA ASP A 48 8.45 17.78 5.58
C ASP A 48 8.03 19.20 6.01
N ALA A 49 6.97 19.75 5.43
CA ALA A 49 6.41 21.04 5.82
C ALA A 49 5.79 20.99 7.23
N ASP A 50 5.09 19.90 7.57
CA ASP A 50 4.47 19.70 8.89
C ASP A 50 5.54 19.58 10.00
N MET A 51 6.74 19.06 9.66
CA MET A 51 7.84 19.01 10.61
C MET A 51 8.57 20.35 10.81
N GLN A 52 8.51 21.26 9.86
CA GLN A 52 9.01 22.64 10.05
C GLN A 52 8.08 23.47 10.93
N SER A 53 6.81 23.12 11.00
CA SER A 53 5.82 23.78 11.85
C SER A 53 5.63 23.13 13.22
N CYS A 54 6.31 22.01 13.50
CA CYS A 54 6.10 21.23 14.72
C CYS A 54 6.28 22.06 16.01
N GLU A 55 7.16 23.06 15.98
CA GLU A 55 7.40 23.90 17.17
C GLU A 55 6.20 24.79 17.50
N SER A 56 5.42 25.21 16.50
CA SER A 56 4.21 26.01 16.69
C SER A 56 2.99 25.15 17.04
N ASP A 57 2.87 23.98 16.45
CA ASP A 57 1.63 23.21 16.41
C ASP A 57 1.56 22.07 17.44
N ASN A 58 2.63 21.89 18.23
CA ASN A 58 2.73 20.83 19.26
C ASN A 58 2.45 19.43 18.69
N VAL A 59 3.00 19.14 17.52
CA VAL A 59 2.84 17.87 16.81
C VAL A 59 4.11 17.04 16.80
N ALA A 60 3.94 15.74 16.50
CA ALA A 60 4.97 14.74 16.35
C ALA A 60 4.62 13.81 15.18
N VAL A 61 5.56 12.98 14.75
CA VAL A 61 5.35 12.01 13.66
C VAL A 61 5.51 10.60 14.19
N ILE A 62 4.61 9.69 13.81
CA ILE A 62 4.79 8.27 14.05
C ILE A 62 4.81 7.51 12.73
N THR A 63 5.66 6.48 12.66
CA THR A 63 5.74 5.53 11.56
C THR A 63 5.46 4.13 12.10
N ILE A 64 4.35 3.52 11.67
CA ILE A 64 3.88 2.23 12.13
C ILE A 64 4.13 1.20 11.03
N TYR A 65 4.65 0.02 11.39
CA TYR A 65 4.89 -1.06 10.45
C TYR A 65 4.75 -2.43 11.13
N SER A 66 4.61 -3.50 10.35
CA SER A 66 4.54 -4.86 10.87
C SER A 66 5.86 -5.61 10.69
N LYS A 67 6.32 -6.32 11.72
CA LYS A 67 7.43 -7.29 11.66
C LYS A 67 6.96 -8.70 11.33
N THR A 68 5.67 -8.97 11.43
CA THR A 68 5.13 -10.32 11.28
C THR A 68 4.53 -10.54 9.90
N GLY A 69 4.74 -11.72 9.30
CA GLY A 69 4.12 -12.13 8.05
C GLY A 69 2.59 -12.24 8.10
N LYS A 70 2.00 -12.07 9.29
CA LYS A 70 0.54 -12.02 9.48
C LYS A 70 -0.09 -10.78 8.82
N ALA A 71 0.70 -9.76 8.50
CA ALA A 71 0.24 -8.59 7.74
C ALA A 71 -0.31 -8.92 6.34
N GLN A 72 0.02 -10.08 5.78
CA GLN A 72 -0.49 -10.50 4.46
C GLN A 72 -2.02 -10.63 4.38
N ILE A 73 -2.70 -10.73 5.51
CA ILE A 73 -4.17 -10.78 5.59
C ILE A 73 -4.79 -9.43 5.95
N GLY A 74 -3.99 -8.38 5.98
CA GLY A 74 -4.37 -7.04 6.40
C GLY A 74 -4.39 -6.89 7.93
N ILE A 75 -3.77 -5.82 8.42
CA ILE A 75 -3.80 -5.42 9.83
C ILE A 75 -4.39 -4.01 9.86
N ASP A 76 -5.58 -3.87 10.41
CA ASP A 76 -6.21 -2.58 10.63
C ASP A 76 -5.61 -1.93 11.88
N VAL A 77 -5.20 -0.68 11.74
CA VAL A 77 -4.48 0.06 12.78
C VAL A 77 -5.29 1.26 13.22
N LYS A 78 -5.36 1.45 14.53
CA LYS A 78 -6.03 2.58 15.19
C LYS A 78 -5.05 3.28 16.13
N VAL A 79 -5.16 4.60 16.21
CA VAL A 79 -4.51 5.42 17.22
C VAL A 79 -5.60 6.19 17.97
N ASP A 80 -5.61 6.07 19.28
CA ASP A 80 -6.67 6.64 20.15
C ASP A 80 -8.08 6.24 19.68
N SER A 81 -8.23 4.96 19.33
CA SER A 81 -9.48 4.39 18.79
C SER A 81 -9.91 4.93 17.42
N SER A 82 -9.13 5.83 16.80
CA SER A 82 -9.36 6.36 15.45
C SER A 82 -8.63 5.54 14.41
N PRO A 83 -9.27 5.03 13.34
CA PRO A 83 -8.61 4.28 12.31
C PRO A 83 -7.64 5.16 11.54
N VAL A 84 -6.39 4.68 11.37
CA VAL A 84 -5.31 5.40 10.68
C VAL A 84 -4.84 4.73 9.39
N GLY A 85 -5.20 3.47 9.17
CA GLY A 85 -4.89 2.73 7.95
C GLY A 85 -4.81 1.23 8.16
N SER A 86 -4.39 0.52 7.10
CA SER A 86 -4.20 -0.93 7.13
C SER A 86 -2.83 -1.29 6.56
N LEU A 87 -2.17 -2.29 7.15
CA LEU A 87 -0.88 -2.82 6.71
C LEU A 87 -1.10 -4.16 6.01
N THR A 88 -0.59 -4.34 4.81
CA THR A 88 -0.69 -5.58 4.03
C THR A 88 0.67 -6.22 3.72
N THR A 89 1.76 -5.53 4.06
CA THR A 89 3.14 -5.99 3.90
C THR A 89 3.87 -5.92 5.24
N HIS A 90 4.97 -6.65 5.37
CA HIS A 90 5.77 -6.69 6.60
C HIS A 90 7.26 -6.54 6.33
N PHE A 91 8.00 -6.17 7.36
CA PHE A 91 9.45 -5.96 7.37
C PHE A 91 10.07 -6.88 8.43
N PRO A 92 10.53 -8.10 8.08
CA PRO A 92 10.99 -9.08 9.07
C PRO A 92 12.34 -8.68 9.71
N ASP A 93 13.23 -8.08 8.95
CA ASP A 93 14.61 -7.82 9.37
C ASP A 93 14.78 -6.40 9.91
N ALA A 94 14.65 -5.40 9.06
CA ALA A 94 14.80 -4.00 9.41
C ALA A 94 13.50 -3.24 9.12
N GLY A 95 13.04 -2.45 10.10
CA GLY A 95 11.90 -1.57 9.89
C GLY A 95 12.26 -0.37 9.01
N PRO A 96 11.24 0.36 8.52
CA PRO A 96 11.45 1.62 7.81
C PRO A 96 12.04 2.68 8.74
N ASP A 97 12.73 3.64 8.14
CA ASP A 97 13.12 4.85 8.86
C ASP A 97 11.87 5.66 9.23
N CYS A 98 12.00 6.45 10.29
CA CYS A 98 10.94 7.36 10.66
C CYS A 98 10.69 8.38 9.54
N LYS A 99 9.45 8.78 9.34
CA LYS A 99 8.98 9.61 8.22
C LYS A 99 9.02 8.95 6.85
N THR A 100 9.29 7.65 6.75
CA THR A 100 9.09 6.94 5.49
C THR A 100 7.63 7.12 5.04
N PRO A 101 7.37 7.55 3.81
CA PRO A 101 5.99 7.76 3.33
C PRO A 101 5.12 6.53 3.48
N SER A 102 3.84 6.74 3.78
CA SER A 102 2.87 5.65 3.88
C SER A 102 2.80 4.82 2.60
N SER A 103 2.70 3.51 2.78
CA SER A 103 2.60 2.51 1.70
C SER A 103 1.84 1.29 2.23
N ASP A 104 1.74 0.22 1.45
CA ASP A 104 1.05 -1.02 1.83
C ASP A 104 1.57 -1.66 3.14
N GLY A 105 2.79 -1.38 3.53
CA GLY A 105 3.40 -1.90 4.76
C GLY A 105 3.76 -0.84 5.79
N ILE A 106 3.47 0.43 5.53
CA ILE A 106 3.90 1.56 6.36
C ILE A 106 2.75 2.56 6.50
N ILE A 107 2.45 2.94 7.73
CA ILE A 107 1.55 4.04 8.05
C ILE A 107 2.37 5.12 8.72
N THR A 108 2.47 6.30 8.08
CA THR A 108 3.14 7.48 8.66
C THR A 108 2.12 8.59 8.80
N ILE A 109 1.95 9.07 10.02
CA ILE A 109 0.97 10.11 10.37
C ILE A 109 1.57 11.14 11.32
N VAL A 110 1.01 12.33 11.28
CA VAL A 110 1.25 13.41 12.24
C VAL A 110 0.19 13.32 13.33
N ILE A 111 0.62 13.37 14.58
CA ILE A 111 -0.26 13.33 15.77
C ILE A 111 0.12 14.45 16.73
N PRO A 112 -0.75 14.89 17.64
CA PRO A 112 -0.37 15.76 18.74
C PRO A 112 0.76 15.15 19.57
N ALA A 113 1.57 15.96 20.24
CA ALA A 113 2.50 15.45 21.24
C ALA A 113 1.74 15.07 22.52
N GLY A 114 2.12 13.99 23.17
CA GLY A 114 1.47 13.51 24.38
C GLY A 114 1.42 11.99 24.47
N ASP A 115 0.48 11.51 25.28
CA ASP A 115 0.23 10.07 25.48
C ASP A 115 -0.82 9.57 24.51
N HIS A 116 -0.54 8.45 23.88
CA HIS A 116 -1.39 7.84 22.85
C HIS A 116 -1.52 6.34 23.06
N THR A 117 -2.55 5.75 22.47
CA THR A 117 -2.77 4.31 22.45
C THR A 117 -2.80 3.80 21.03
N LEU A 118 -1.92 2.83 20.73
CA LEU A 118 -1.90 2.08 19.47
C LEU A 118 -2.67 0.79 19.64
N GLU A 119 -3.63 0.54 18.76
CA GLU A 119 -4.41 -0.70 18.67
C GLU A 119 -4.27 -1.26 17.25
N ALA A 120 -4.20 -2.58 17.13
CA ALA A 120 -4.14 -3.23 15.84
C ALA A 120 -4.90 -4.55 15.87
N GLU A 121 -5.59 -4.85 14.77
CA GLU A 121 -6.36 -6.08 14.62
C GLU A 121 -6.31 -6.60 13.19
N SER A 122 -6.42 -7.92 13.04
CA SER A 122 -6.62 -8.58 11.77
C SER A 122 -7.73 -9.61 11.92
N ILE A 123 -8.10 -10.27 10.84
CA ILE A 123 -9.20 -11.24 10.84
C ILE A 123 -9.07 -12.35 11.91
N ASN A 124 -7.85 -12.70 12.32
CA ASN A 124 -7.59 -13.81 13.25
C ASN A 124 -6.70 -13.43 14.43
N LEU A 125 -6.30 -12.16 14.56
CA LEU A 125 -5.37 -11.73 15.59
C LEU A 125 -5.68 -10.32 16.04
N VAL A 126 -5.67 -10.11 17.35
CA VAL A 126 -5.75 -8.79 17.97
C VAL A 126 -4.44 -8.57 18.72
N TRP A 127 -3.77 -7.47 18.44
CA TRP A 127 -2.61 -7.04 19.21
C TRP A 127 -3.08 -6.36 20.49
N PRO A 128 -2.42 -6.63 21.62
CA PRO A 128 -2.69 -5.88 22.85
C PRO A 128 -2.53 -4.38 22.61
N ALA A 129 -3.44 -3.59 23.17
CA ALA A 129 -3.30 -2.14 23.13
C ALA A 129 -1.96 -1.71 23.76
N HIS A 130 -1.22 -0.88 23.06
CA HIS A 130 0.08 -0.38 23.47
C HIS A 130 0.04 1.13 23.69
N THR A 131 0.33 1.56 24.92
CA THR A 131 0.44 2.99 25.24
C THR A 131 1.87 3.49 25.00
N PHE A 132 2.00 4.66 24.39
CA PHE A 132 3.28 5.32 24.18
C PHE A 132 3.14 6.82 24.38
N SER A 133 4.24 7.46 24.74
CA SER A 133 4.34 8.92 24.86
C SER A 133 5.29 9.44 23.78
N ILE A 134 4.97 10.56 23.17
CA ILE A 134 5.80 11.20 22.16
C ILE A 134 5.90 12.70 22.43
N ASN A 135 7.10 13.24 22.33
CA ASN A 135 7.33 14.66 22.51
C ASN A 135 7.10 15.44 21.22
N LYS A 136 6.87 16.73 21.33
CA LYS A 136 6.74 17.58 20.15
C LYS A 136 8.00 17.55 19.30
N CYS A 137 7.85 17.59 18.01
CA CYS A 137 8.91 17.46 17.00
C CYS A 137 9.65 16.12 17.02
N GLU A 138 9.20 15.18 17.83
CA GLU A 138 9.77 13.82 17.86
C GLU A 138 9.22 12.99 16.67
N CYS A 139 10.03 12.04 16.24
CA CYS A 139 9.64 11.04 15.27
C CYS A 139 9.87 9.65 15.85
N LEU A 140 8.80 8.86 15.98
CA LEU A 140 8.83 7.54 16.61
C LEU A 140 8.43 6.47 15.63
N THR A 141 9.17 5.35 15.63
CA THR A 141 8.85 4.18 14.80
C THR A 141 8.30 3.05 15.68
N LEU A 142 7.09 2.57 15.37
CA LEU A 142 6.33 1.62 16.17
C LEU A 142 6.16 0.29 15.41
N PRO A 143 6.87 -0.77 15.79
CA PRO A 143 6.70 -2.10 15.21
C PRO A 143 5.51 -2.85 15.83
N LEU A 144 4.68 -3.46 15.00
CA LEU A 144 3.74 -4.52 15.39
C LEU A 144 4.44 -5.88 15.26
N SER A 145 4.60 -6.59 16.35
CA SER A 145 5.34 -7.87 16.43
C SER A 145 4.50 -9.01 17.04
#